data_8d00f75882715749f180565971c79d81
#
_entry.id   8d00f75882715749f180565971c79d81
#
_cell.length_a   1.000
_cell.length_b   1.000
_cell.length_c   1.000
_cell.angle_alpha   90.00
_cell.angle_beta   90.00
_cell.angle_gamma   90.00
#
_symmetry.space_group_name_H-M   'P 1'
#
loop_
_entity.id
_entity.type
_entity.pdbx_description
1 polymer ?
#
loop_
_entity_poly.entity_id
_entity_poly.type
_entity_poly.pdbx_seq_one_letter_code
_entity_poly.pdbx_strand_id
1 'polypeptide(L)'
;MPLLRQLEFAFRTVAGIADPGRFGAPQDAGVTAAGYNNAKPNLNLEETARELLGSLGATRIANDLRVEWNSRLKTAAGRVDYHQKLISLNPRLFEHPAEIDRTLRHELAHILAQFRVGRRRIPPHGVEWRQACVDLGIADEKRCHNLPFPARTYAARFVYRCPNCRQDFPRVRRVRRAVACLGCCRKHNGGEFDPRFRLRLIG
;
A
#
# COMPACT_ATOMS: atom_id res chain seq x y z
N MET A 1 -26.15 -14.16 -8.05
CA MET A 1 -25.61 -13.00 -7.32
C MET A 1 -24.20 -13.35 -6.86
N PRO A 2 -23.11 -12.95 -7.53
CA PRO A 2 -21.77 -13.17 -7.00
C PRO A 2 -21.37 -11.98 -6.12
N LEU A 3 -21.05 -12.30 -4.87
CA LEU A 3 -20.47 -11.42 -3.86
C LEU A 3 -19.19 -10.75 -4.42
N LEU A 4 -19.26 -9.46 -4.67
CA LEU A 4 -18.08 -8.62 -4.93
C LEU A 4 -17.29 -8.51 -3.63
N ARG A 5 -16.19 -9.27 -3.56
CA ARG A 5 -15.24 -9.24 -2.45
C ARG A 5 -14.62 -7.85 -2.37
N GLN A 6 -14.58 -7.31 -1.16
CA GLN A 6 -13.78 -6.17 -0.77
C GLN A 6 -12.37 -6.29 -1.35
N LEU A 7 -11.93 -5.29 -2.07
CA LEU A 7 -10.54 -5.17 -2.52
C LEU A 7 -9.70 -4.72 -1.31
N GLU A 8 -9.32 -5.66 -0.47
CA GLU A 8 -8.27 -5.43 0.51
C GLU A 8 -6.93 -5.44 -0.19
N PHE A 9 -6.41 -4.26 -0.48
CA PHE A 9 -5.05 -4.10 -0.97
C PHE A 9 -4.08 -4.20 0.21
N ALA A 10 -3.66 -5.42 0.52
CA ALA A 10 -2.49 -5.64 1.33
C ALA A 10 -1.25 -5.30 0.49
N PHE A 11 -0.63 -4.15 0.73
CA PHE A 11 0.65 -3.80 0.14
C PHE A 11 1.70 -4.81 0.58
N ARG A 12 2.21 -5.59 -0.37
CA ARG A 12 3.38 -6.44 -0.15
C ARG A 12 4.61 -5.55 -0.26
N THR A 13 5.23 -5.26 0.86
CA THR A 13 6.59 -4.73 0.91
C THR A 13 7.53 -5.80 0.34
N VAL A 14 8.16 -5.49 -0.78
CA VAL A 14 9.33 -6.25 -1.25
C VAL A 14 10.49 -5.78 -0.39
N ALA A 15 10.88 -6.59 0.60
CA ALA A 15 12.08 -6.33 1.38
C ALA A 15 13.30 -6.40 0.44
N GLY A 16 13.86 -5.25 0.13
CA GLY A 16 15.20 -5.13 -0.42
C GLY A 16 16.20 -5.55 0.64
N ILE A 17 17.18 -6.34 0.25
CA ILE A 17 18.32 -6.77 1.04
C ILE A 17 19.13 -5.53 1.40
N ALA A 18 19.22 -5.19 2.68
CA ALA A 18 20.20 -4.24 3.22
C ALA A 18 21.17 -5.00 4.11
N ASP A 19 22.44 -4.79 3.81
CA ASP A 19 23.65 -5.27 4.49
C ASP A 19 23.72 -4.76 5.95
N PRO A 20 24.09 -5.57 6.96
CA PRO A 20 24.20 -5.13 8.34
C PRO A 20 25.55 -4.50 8.62
N GLY A 21 25.67 -3.19 8.44
CA GLY A 21 26.77 -2.37 8.92
C GLY A 21 26.50 -1.87 10.36
N ARG A 22 27.34 -2.30 11.28
CA ARG A 22 27.46 -1.86 12.68
C ARG A 22 27.48 -0.35 12.83
N PHE A 23 26.60 0.21 13.68
CA PHE A 23 26.91 1.42 14.48
C PHE A 23 26.08 1.43 15.77
N GLY A 24 26.76 1.92 16.85
CA GLY A 24 26.35 1.83 18.23
C GLY A 24 25.13 2.68 18.63
N ALA A 25 24.54 2.28 19.73
CA ALA A 25 23.46 2.95 20.40
C ALA A 25 23.93 4.25 21.08
N PRO A 26 23.13 5.32 21.06
CA PRO A 26 23.17 6.34 22.11
C PRO A 26 22.05 6.10 23.13
N GLN A 27 22.45 6.35 24.38
CA GLN A 27 21.70 6.16 25.62
C GLN A 27 20.56 7.17 25.79
N ASP A 28 19.60 6.76 26.63
CA ASP A 28 18.47 7.47 27.15
C ASP A 28 18.69 8.96 27.47
N ALA A 29 17.78 9.78 26.95
CA ALA A 29 17.41 11.02 27.58
C ALA A 29 15.89 11.05 27.72
N GLY A 30 15.41 10.93 28.95
CA GLY A 30 14.01 11.02 29.29
C GLY A 30 13.42 12.36 28.87
N VAL A 31 12.46 12.32 27.94
CA VAL A 31 11.60 13.46 27.61
C VAL A 31 10.24 13.18 28.20
N THR A 32 9.95 13.93 29.25
CA THR A 32 8.64 14.02 29.90
C THR A 32 7.55 14.30 28.87
N ALA A 33 6.45 13.56 29.00
CA ALA A 33 5.24 13.72 28.20
C ALA A 33 4.65 15.13 28.40
N ALA A 34 5.07 16.08 27.58
CA ALA A 34 4.39 17.36 27.42
C ALA A 34 3.17 17.13 26.53
N GLY A 35 1.99 17.54 27.05
CA GLY A 35 0.70 17.34 26.45
C GLY A 35 0.64 17.80 24.99
N TYR A 36 0.45 16.86 24.09
CA TYR A 36 0.07 17.15 22.72
C TYR A 36 -1.37 17.64 22.71
N ASN A 37 -1.54 18.95 22.73
CA ASN A 37 -2.78 19.58 22.33
C ASN A 37 -3.04 19.17 20.86
N ASN A 38 -3.94 18.23 20.67
CA ASN A 38 -4.45 17.73 19.38
C ASN A 38 -5.32 18.81 18.70
N ALA A 39 -4.79 19.94 18.34
CA ALA A 39 -5.37 20.76 17.30
C ALA A 39 -5.10 20.06 15.97
N LYS A 40 -6.03 19.16 15.57
CA LYS A 40 -6.05 18.62 14.21
C LYS A 40 -6.07 19.82 13.26
N PRO A 41 -5.15 19.92 12.29
CA PRO A 41 -5.27 20.96 11.28
C PRO A 41 -6.65 20.83 10.66
N ASN A 42 -7.39 21.93 10.63
CA ASN A 42 -8.74 21.99 10.04
C ASN A 42 -8.58 21.97 8.51
N LEU A 43 -8.04 20.88 8.00
CA LEU A 43 -7.91 20.64 6.58
C LEU A 43 -9.27 20.10 6.11
N ASN A 44 -9.99 20.93 5.36
CA ASN A 44 -11.23 20.50 4.72
C ASN A 44 -10.93 19.58 3.54
N LEU A 45 -10.30 18.42 3.85
CA LEU A 45 -9.85 17.45 2.86
C LEU A 45 -10.99 16.90 2.02
N GLU A 46 -12.18 16.83 2.59
CA GLU A 46 -13.37 16.38 1.88
C GLU A 46 -13.83 17.38 0.82
N GLU A 47 -13.83 18.66 1.15
CA GLU A 47 -14.15 19.72 0.21
C GLU A 47 -13.11 19.79 -0.92
N THR A 48 -11.82 19.80 -0.58
CA THR A 48 -10.73 19.74 -1.57
C THR A 48 -10.87 18.53 -2.50
N ALA A 49 -11.20 17.37 -1.94
CA ALA A 49 -11.40 16.15 -2.72
C ALA A 49 -12.60 16.25 -3.69
N ARG A 50 -13.69 16.84 -3.22
CA ARG A 50 -14.90 17.06 -4.04
C ARG A 50 -14.65 18.07 -5.16
N GLU A 51 -13.96 19.16 -4.89
CA GLU A 51 -13.59 20.17 -5.86
C GLU A 51 -12.70 19.57 -6.96
N LEU A 52 -11.66 18.81 -6.59
CA LEU A 52 -10.78 18.14 -7.53
C LEU A 52 -11.55 17.18 -8.45
N LEU A 53 -12.43 16.34 -7.90
CA LEU A 53 -13.24 15.44 -8.72
C LEU A 53 -14.24 16.20 -9.59
N GLY A 54 -14.84 17.25 -9.08
CA GLY A 54 -15.77 18.11 -9.79
C GLY A 54 -15.14 18.76 -11.02
N SER A 55 -13.93 19.33 -10.84
CA SER A 55 -13.16 19.96 -11.95
C SER A 55 -12.78 18.97 -13.05
N LEU A 56 -12.67 17.68 -12.71
CA LEU A 56 -12.35 16.60 -13.64
C LEU A 56 -13.61 15.89 -14.22
N GLY A 57 -14.79 16.49 -14.07
CA GLY A 57 -16.04 15.99 -14.62
C GLY A 57 -16.66 14.82 -13.84
N ALA A 58 -16.14 14.50 -12.66
CA ALA A 58 -16.64 13.41 -11.81
C ALA A 58 -17.61 13.88 -10.72
N THR A 59 -18.44 14.90 -11.00
CA THR A 59 -19.36 15.56 -10.06
C THR A 59 -20.31 14.58 -9.37
N ARG A 60 -20.78 13.57 -10.11
CA ARG A 60 -21.69 12.57 -9.55
C ARG A 60 -21.10 11.81 -8.36
N ILE A 61 -19.79 11.50 -8.42
CA ILE A 61 -19.13 10.79 -7.31
C ILE A 61 -18.59 11.75 -6.26
N ALA A 62 -18.25 12.98 -6.67
CA ALA A 62 -17.79 14.02 -5.77
C ALA A 62 -18.85 14.35 -4.70
N ASN A 63 -20.12 14.46 -5.07
CA ASN A 63 -21.20 14.81 -4.14
C ASN A 63 -21.36 13.83 -2.99
N ASP A 64 -21.10 12.55 -3.23
CA ASP A 64 -21.26 11.48 -2.24
C ASP A 64 -19.94 11.10 -1.55
N LEU A 65 -18.82 11.69 -2.00
CA LEU A 65 -17.49 11.36 -1.46
C LEU A 65 -17.37 11.83 -0.01
N ARG A 66 -16.78 10.96 0.80
CA ARG A 66 -16.40 11.25 2.18
C ARG A 66 -14.92 11.00 2.39
N VAL A 67 -14.32 11.79 3.27
CA VAL A 67 -12.92 11.62 3.69
C VAL A 67 -12.87 11.53 5.21
N GLU A 68 -12.20 10.52 5.75
CA GLU A 68 -12.06 10.31 7.18
C GLU A 68 -10.62 10.02 7.59
N TRP A 69 -10.30 10.30 8.85
CA TRP A 69 -9.09 9.81 9.49
C TRP A 69 -9.38 8.46 10.15
N ASN A 70 -8.59 7.43 9.79
CA ASN A 70 -8.83 6.05 10.25
C ASN A 70 -7.62 5.47 10.97
N SER A 71 -7.67 5.46 12.31
CA SER A 71 -6.61 4.93 13.18
C SER A 71 -6.39 3.42 13.08
N ARG A 72 -7.29 2.69 12.40
CA ARG A 72 -7.12 1.26 12.14
C ARG A 72 -6.12 0.99 11.01
N LEU A 73 -5.82 2.00 10.18
CA LEU A 73 -4.73 1.90 9.19
C LEU A 73 -3.40 1.85 9.95
N LYS A 74 -2.63 0.79 9.76
CA LYS A 74 -1.34 0.61 10.47
C LYS A 74 -0.14 0.86 9.58
N THR A 75 -0.20 0.41 8.33
CA THR A 75 0.92 0.43 7.38
C THR A 75 0.59 1.15 6.07
N ALA A 76 -0.68 1.37 5.77
CA ALA A 76 -1.12 2.14 4.60
C ALA A 76 -1.26 3.61 4.97
N ALA A 77 -0.87 4.52 4.09
CA ALA A 77 -1.05 5.96 4.23
C ALA A 77 -2.51 6.36 4.00
N GLY A 78 -3.14 5.76 2.99
CA GLY A 78 -4.54 5.92 2.67
C GLY A 78 -5.17 4.61 2.24
N ARG A 79 -6.47 4.63 2.09
CA ARG A 79 -7.28 3.55 1.56
C ARG A 79 -8.57 4.11 0.97
N VAL A 80 -8.99 3.57 -0.17
CA VAL A 80 -10.28 3.91 -0.78
C VAL A 80 -11.24 2.74 -0.73
N ASP A 81 -12.50 3.03 -0.42
CA ASP A 81 -13.64 2.14 -0.66
C ASP A 81 -14.55 2.79 -1.73
N TYR A 82 -14.47 2.26 -2.95
CA TYR A 82 -15.22 2.81 -4.07
C TYR A 82 -16.75 2.67 -3.90
N HIS A 83 -17.21 1.59 -3.25
CA HIS A 83 -18.64 1.36 -3.05
C HIS A 83 -19.24 2.32 -2.04
N GLN A 84 -18.50 2.60 -0.98
CA GLN A 84 -18.90 3.55 0.06
C GLN A 84 -18.54 5.00 -0.31
N LYS A 85 -17.80 5.21 -1.41
CA LYS A 85 -17.24 6.51 -1.81
C LYS A 85 -16.49 7.16 -0.65
N LEU A 86 -15.68 6.35 0.02
CA LEU A 86 -14.98 6.72 1.25
C LEU A 86 -13.48 6.63 1.04
N ILE A 87 -12.78 7.71 1.36
CA ILE A 87 -11.33 7.73 1.52
C ILE A 87 -11.00 7.73 3.01
N SER A 88 -10.22 6.77 3.45
CA SER A 88 -9.69 6.72 4.81
C SER A 88 -8.20 7.07 4.77
N LEU A 89 -7.77 8.08 5.54
CA LEU A 89 -6.39 8.51 5.68
C LEU A 89 -5.83 8.08 7.03
N ASN A 90 -4.55 7.74 7.06
CA ASN A 90 -3.88 7.34 8.29
C ASN A 90 -3.53 8.59 9.13
N PRO A 91 -3.93 8.67 10.42
CA PRO A 91 -3.58 9.81 11.28
C PRO A 91 -2.07 10.05 11.45
N ARG A 92 -1.22 9.05 11.18
CA ARG A 92 0.24 9.24 11.17
C ARG A 92 0.74 10.21 10.10
N LEU A 93 -0.09 10.52 9.12
CA LEU A 93 0.21 11.58 8.15
C LEU A 93 0.32 12.96 8.81
N PHE A 94 -0.19 13.18 10.02
CA PHE A 94 0.06 14.42 10.77
C PHE A 94 1.54 14.61 11.12
N GLU A 95 2.31 13.53 11.21
CA GLU A 95 3.76 13.57 11.35
C GLU A 95 4.47 13.96 10.04
N HIS A 96 3.74 13.92 8.91
CA HIS A 96 4.24 14.18 7.55
C HIS A 96 3.24 15.07 6.78
N PRO A 97 3.00 16.33 7.18
CA PRO A 97 1.93 17.16 6.61
C PRO A 97 2.02 17.36 5.10
N ALA A 98 3.23 17.43 4.54
CA ALA A 98 3.45 17.56 3.10
C ALA A 98 2.92 16.36 2.29
N GLU A 99 2.76 15.20 2.92
CA GLU A 99 2.29 13.97 2.26
C GLU A 99 0.76 13.80 2.35
N ILE A 100 0.05 14.65 3.07
CA ILE A 100 -1.41 14.56 3.25
C ILE A 100 -2.12 14.77 1.91
N ASP A 101 -1.84 15.89 1.24
CA ASP A 101 -2.46 16.21 -0.06
C ASP A 101 -2.07 15.18 -1.12
N ARG A 102 -0.79 14.78 -1.16
CA ARG A 102 -0.31 13.77 -2.09
C ARG A 102 -1.02 12.42 -1.88
N THR A 103 -1.17 11.99 -0.63
CA THR A 103 -1.91 10.75 -0.30
C THR A 103 -3.38 10.87 -0.67
N LEU A 104 -4.02 12.01 -0.41
CA LEU A 104 -5.41 12.25 -0.81
C LEU A 104 -5.58 12.11 -2.33
N ARG A 105 -4.72 12.75 -3.12
CA ARG A 105 -4.75 12.65 -4.59
C ARG A 105 -4.48 11.24 -5.08
N HIS A 106 -3.59 10.47 -4.43
CA HIS A 106 -3.36 9.07 -4.73
C HIS A 106 -4.66 8.24 -4.61
N GLU A 107 -5.38 8.40 -3.51
CA GLU A 107 -6.65 7.69 -3.29
C GLU A 107 -7.77 8.22 -4.23
N LEU A 108 -7.79 9.52 -4.51
CA LEU A 108 -8.69 10.09 -5.52
C LEU A 108 -8.43 9.53 -6.93
N ALA A 109 -7.17 9.26 -7.29
CA ALA A 109 -6.83 8.67 -8.57
C ALA A 109 -7.45 7.28 -8.74
N HIS A 110 -7.54 6.47 -7.66
CA HIS A 110 -8.27 5.20 -7.70
C HIS A 110 -9.76 5.39 -7.96
N ILE A 111 -10.40 6.37 -7.30
CA ILE A 111 -11.81 6.68 -7.49
C ILE A 111 -12.07 7.17 -8.91
N LEU A 112 -11.28 8.13 -9.38
CA LEU A 112 -11.42 8.73 -10.70
C LEU A 112 -11.21 7.70 -11.82
N ALA A 113 -10.19 6.86 -11.70
CA ALA A 113 -9.94 5.79 -12.66
C ALA A 113 -11.12 4.81 -12.72
N GLN A 114 -11.63 4.35 -11.58
CA GLN A 114 -12.77 3.43 -11.55
C GLN A 114 -14.07 4.11 -12.03
N PHE A 115 -14.28 5.38 -11.71
CA PHE A 115 -15.43 6.15 -12.21
C PHE A 115 -15.44 6.21 -13.74
N ARG A 116 -14.33 6.50 -14.38
CA ARG A 116 -14.19 6.61 -15.83
C ARG A 116 -14.44 5.31 -16.57
N VAL A 117 -14.02 4.19 -16.00
CA VAL A 117 -14.22 2.85 -16.61
C VAL A 117 -15.52 2.17 -16.22
N GLY A 118 -16.26 2.74 -15.27
CA GLY A 118 -17.54 2.20 -14.79
C GLY A 118 -17.37 0.87 -14.07
N ARG A 119 -18.10 -0.18 -14.54
CA ARG A 119 -18.10 -1.49 -13.89
C ARG A 119 -16.95 -2.41 -14.30
N ARG A 120 -16.14 -2.00 -15.27
CA ARG A 120 -15.00 -2.80 -15.73
C ARG A 120 -13.95 -2.92 -14.62
N ARG A 121 -13.46 -4.12 -14.39
CA ARG A 121 -12.34 -4.36 -13.46
C ARG A 121 -11.04 -3.88 -14.10
N ILE A 122 -10.30 -3.06 -13.38
CA ILE A 122 -8.99 -2.54 -13.81
C ILE A 122 -7.91 -2.92 -12.79
N PRO A 123 -6.63 -3.01 -13.22
CA PRO A 123 -5.52 -3.15 -12.30
C PRO A 123 -5.42 -1.91 -11.38
N PRO A 124 -5.15 -2.07 -10.09
CA PRO A 124 -5.17 -0.95 -9.13
C PRO A 124 -4.28 0.23 -9.52
N HIS A 125 -3.07 -0.06 -10.01
CA HIS A 125 -2.11 0.95 -10.45
C HIS A 125 -1.79 0.77 -11.96
N GLY A 126 -2.84 0.49 -12.74
CA GLY A 126 -2.79 0.33 -14.18
C GLY A 126 -2.64 1.65 -14.92
N VAL A 127 -2.88 1.61 -16.24
CA VAL A 127 -2.80 2.79 -17.12
C VAL A 127 -3.86 3.82 -16.75
N GLU A 128 -5.06 3.38 -16.39
CA GLU A 128 -6.18 4.24 -16.01
C GLU A 128 -5.88 5.03 -14.72
N TRP A 129 -5.28 4.36 -13.73
CA TRP A 129 -4.84 5.04 -12.50
C TRP A 129 -3.71 6.04 -12.77
N ARG A 130 -2.72 5.70 -13.60
CA ARG A 130 -1.64 6.62 -13.95
C ARG A 130 -2.16 7.86 -14.66
N GLN A 131 -3.13 7.70 -15.58
CA GLN A 131 -3.76 8.84 -16.22
C GLN A 131 -4.48 9.72 -15.20
N ALA A 132 -5.20 9.12 -14.26
CA ALA A 132 -5.85 9.86 -13.19
C ALA A 132 -4.84 10.60 -12.28
N CYS A 133 -3.66 10.02 -12.02
CA CYS A 133 -2.57 10.70 -11.31
C CYS A 133 -2.08 11.94 -12.07
N VAL A 134 -1.92 11.85 -13.39
CA VAL A 134 -1.54 13.00 -14.24
C VAL A 134 -2.58 14.11 -14.10
N ASP A 135 -3.85 13.77 -14.25
CA ASP A 135 -4.96 14.73 -14.19
C ASP A 135 -5.12 15.39 -12.82
N LEU A 136 -4.73 14.67 -11.76
CA LEU A 136 -4.72 15.16 -10.38
C LEU A 136 -3.40 15.89 -10.01
N GLY A 137 -2.46 16.09 -10.96
CA GLY A 137 -1.23 16.82 -10.73
C GLY A 137 -0.14 16.05 -9.95
N ILE A 138 -0.22 14.72 -9.90
CA ILE A 138 0.76 13.83 -9.27
C ILE A 138 1.30 12.80 -10.28
N ALA A 139 1.72 13.25 -11.45
CA ALA A 139 2.16 12.38 -12.55
C ALA A 139 3.32 11.43 -12.18
N ASP A 140 4.17 11.84 -11.26
CA ASP A 140 5.33 11.09 -10.74
C ASP A 140 4.98 10.12 -9.60
N GLU A 141 3.66 9.91 -9.33
CA GLU A 141 3.21 9.13 -8.18
C GLU A 141 3.67 7.67 -8.25
N LYS A 142 4.14 7.18 -7.11
CA LYS A 142 4.59 5.80 -6.93
C LYS A 142 3.44 4.94 -6.42
N ARG A 143 3.51 3.63 -6.72
CA ARG A 143 2.51 2.65 -6.23
C ARG A 143 2.48 2.51 -4.71
N CYS A 144 3.61 2.80 -4.05
CA CYS A 144 3.78 2.67 -2.61
C CYS A 144 4.47 3.91 -2.07
N HIS A 145 4.00 4.39 -0.93
CA HIS A 145 4.67 5.46 -0.20
C HIS A 145 5.97 4.97 0.46
N ASN A 146 6.90 5.89 0.68
CA ASN A 146 8.14 5.64 1.44
C ASN A 146 8.06 6.16 2.88
N LEU A 147 6.86 6.39 3.40
CA LEU A 147 6.68 6.89 4.76
C LEU A 147 7.16 5.85 5.77
N PRO A 148 7.80 6.28 6.88
CA PRO A 148 8.38 5.41 7.90
C PRO A 148 7.30 4.81 8.82
N PHE A 149 6.22 4.32 8.23
CA PHE A 149 5.17 3.66 9.00
C PHE A 149 5.67 2.28 9.46
N PRO A 150 5.27 1.85 10.66
CA PRO A 150 5.73 0.58 11.20
C PRO A 150 5.31 -0.56 10.28
N ALA A 151 6.30 -1.29 9.76
CA ALA A 151 6.04 -2.52 9.04
C ALA A 151 5.40 -3.54 9.99
N ARG A 152 4.37 -4.25 9.54
CA ARG A 152 3.87 -5.41 10.29
C ARG A 152 4.91 -6.52 10.23
N THR A 153 5.60 -6.75 11.33
CA THR A 153 6.45 -7.92 11.51
C THR A 153 5.56 -9.08 11.95
N TYR A 154 5.41 -10.07 11.10
CA TYR A 154 4.77 -11.33 11.47
C TYR A 154 5.86 -12.38 11.66
N ALA A 155 5.84 -13.06 12.79
CA ALA A 155 6.68 -14.22 12.96
C ALA A 155 6.39 -15.26 11.87
N ALA A 156 7.44 -15.70 11.19
CA ALA A 156 7.29 -16.76 10.20
C ALA A 156 6.92 -18.06 10.91
N ARG A 157 5.82 -18.67 10.48
CA ARG A 157 5.36 -19.98 10.99
C ARG A 157 5.87 -21.15 10.16
N PHE A 158 6.30 -20.86 8.95
CA PHE A 158 6.75 -21.87 7.99
C PHE A 158 8.03 -21.37 7.32
N VAL A 159 8.99 -22.23 7.18
CA VAL A 159 10.20 -21.95 6.43
C VAL A 159 10.28 -22.91 5.26
N TYR A 160 10.40 -22.37 4.07
CA TYR A 160 10.59 -23.14 2.84
C TYR A 160 12.01 -22.95 2.34
N ARG A 161 12.61 -23.98 1.79
CA ARG A 161 13.97 -23.98 1.25
C ARG A 161 13.98 -24.34 -0.23
N CYS A 162 14.79 -23.63 -0.99
CA CYS A 162 15.09 -24.03 -2.36
C CYS A 162 16.04 -25.23 -2.36
N PRO A 163 15.74 -26.33 -3.07
CA PRO A 163 16.62 -27.48 -3.10
C PRO A 163 17.94 -27.22 -3.85
N ASN A 164 17.97 -26.22 -4.75
CA ASN A 164 19.15 -25.89 -5.54
C ASN A 164 20.06 -24.89 -4.82
N CYS A 165 19.62 -23.66 -4.56
CA CYS A 165 20.45 -22.62 -3.96
C CYS A 165 20.40 -22.60 -2.42
N ARG A 166 19.62 -23.43 -1.79
CA ARG A 166 19.43 -23.58 -0.33
C ARG A 166 18.96 -22.33 0.39
N GLN A 167 18.53 -21.31 -0.34
CA GLN A 167 17.96 -20.08 0.24
C GLN A 167 16.66 -20.39 0.96
N ASP A 168 16.50 -19.81 2.16
CA ASP A 168 15.32 -19.92 2.99
C ASP A 168 14.31 -18.81 2.68
N PHE A 169 13.03 -19.20 2.68
CA PHE A 169 11.89 -18.33 2.41
C PHE A 169 10.90 -18.42 3.57
N PRO A 170 11.03 -17.56 4.59
CA PRO A 170 10.10 -17.53 5.70
C PRO A 170 8.72 -17.09 5.24
N ARG A 171 7.66 -17.72 5.75
CA ARG A 171 6.26 -17.45 5.43
C ARG A 171 5.40 -17.46 6.68
N VAL A 172 4.45 -16.53 6.74
CA VAL A 172 3.45 -16.46 7.82
C VAL A 172 2.35 -17.51 7.63
N ARG A 173 2.04 -17.82 6.37
CA ARG A 173 1.00 -18.78 5.99
C ARG A 173 1.58 -19.90 5.14
N ARG A 174 1.00 -21.08 5.27
CA ARG A 174 1.35 -22.23 4.44
C ARG A 174 1.10 -21.93 2.96
N VAL A 175 2.07 -22.25 2.12
CA VAL A 175 1.95 -22.10 0.67
C VAL A 175 0.98 -23.16 0.14
N ARG A 176 -0.10 -22.72 -0.51
CA ARG A 176 -1.15 -23.60 -1.04
C ARG A 176 -0.90 -24.05 -2.48
N ARG A 177 -0.11 -23.28 -3.25
CA ARG A 177 0.22 -23.58 -4.65
C ARG A 177 1.71 -23.90 -4.74
N ALA A 178 2.10 -24.64 -5.77
CA ALA A 178 3.51 -24.86 -6.06
C ALA A 178 4.20 -23.52 -6.35
N VAL A 179 5.27 -23.22 -5.60
CA VAL A 179 6.09 -22.02 -5.75
C VAL A 179 7.52 -22.47 -5.93
N ALA A 180 8.24 -21.89 -6.89
CA ALA A 180 9.64 -22.14 -7.14
C ALA A 180 10.49 -20.92 -6.72
N CYS A 181 11.79 -21.16 -6.53
CA CYS A 181 12.77 -20.12 -6.27
C CYS A 181 12.94 -19.25 -7.51
N LEU A 182 12.51 -18.00 -7.44
CA LEU A 182 12.57 -17.07 -8.58
C LEU A 182 14.02 -16.81 -9.03
N GLY A 183 14.97 -16.73 -8.11
CA GLY A 183 16.39 -16.56 -8.45
C GLY A 183 16.91 -17.72 -9.29
N CYS A 184 16.62 -18.97 -8.90
CA CYS A 184 17.00 -20.15 -9.68
C CYS A 184 16.23 -20.24 -11.01
N CYS A 185 14.94 -19.94 -11.01
CA CYS A 185 14.15 -19.90 -12.24
C CYS A 185 14.68 -18.86 -13.24
N ARG A 186 15.05 -17.65 -12.78
CA ARG A 186 15.67 -16.64 -13.64
C ARG A 186 17.01 -17.08 -14.20
N LYS A 187 17.82 -17.73 -13.39
CA LYS A 187 19.17 -18.17 -13.79
C LYS A 187 19.14 -19.36 -14.78
N HIS A 188 18.16 -20.24 -14.68
CA HIS A 188 18.18 -21.53 -15.37
C HIS A 188 16.98 -21.78 -16.29
N ASN A 189 15.95 -20.96 -16.24
CA ASN A 189 14.71 -21.15 -17.01
C ASN A 189 14.01 -19.82 -17.38
N GLY A 190 14.76 -18.77 -17.67
CA GLY A 190 14.20 -17.48 -18.13
C GLY A 190 13.23 -16.80 -17.16
N GLY A 191 13.11 -17.30 -15.92
CA GLY A 191 12.19 -16.78 -14.92
C GLY A 191 10.84 -17.50 -14.83
N GLU A 192 10.59 -18.45 -15.70
CA GLU A 192 9.38 -19.28 -15.65
C GLU A 192 9.47 -20.33 -14.54
N PHE A 193 8.30 -20.82 -14.10
CA PHE A 193 8.24 -21.85 -13.07
C PHE A 193 8.96 -23.12 -13.50
N ASP A 194 9.87 -23.61 -12.66
CA ASP A 194 10.58 -24.85 -12.87
C ASP A 194 10.43 -25.76 -11.65
N PRO A 195 9.88 -26.99 -11.81
CA PRO A 195 9.68 -27.94 -10.72
C PRO A 195 10.96 -28.32 -9.97
N ARG A 196 12.14 -28.27 -10.61
CA ARG A 196 13.45 -28.54 -10.00
C ARG A 196 13.74 -27.57 -8.86
N PHE A 197 13.23 -26.34 -8.92
CA PHE A 197 13.44 -25.28 -7.94
C PHE A 197 12.24 -25.05 -7.03
N ARG A 198 11.29 -26.01 -7.01
CA ARG A 198 10.11 -25.96 -6.15
C ARG A 198 10.53 -25.89 -4.68
N LEU A 199 10.02 -24.89 -3.97
CA LEU A 199 10.32 -24.70 -2.55
C LEU A 199 9.75 -25.85 -1.72
N ARG A 200 10.57 -26.37 -0.79
CA ARG A 200 10.22 -27.44 0.15
C ARG A 200 10.07 -26.90 1.55
N LEU A 201 9.04 -27.30 2.27
CA LEU A 201 8.84 -26.97 3.68
C LEU A 201 9.91 -27.69 4.52
N ILE A 202 10.58 -26.94 5.42
CA ILE A 202 11.63 -27.47 6.30
C ILE A 202 11.36 -27.18 7.78
N GLY A 203 10.38 -26.30 8.10
CA GLY A 203 9.99 -25.94 9.46
C GLY A 203 8.70 -25.13 9.49
#